data_c4eb58e7cca784806a185cb11834f795
#
_entry.id   c4eb58e7cca784806a185cb11834f795
#
_cell.length_a   1.000
_cell.length_b   1.000
_cell.length_c   1.000
_cell.angle_alpha   90.00
_cell.angle_beta   90.00
_cell.angle_gamma   90.00
#
_symmetry.space_group_name_H-M   'P 1'
#
loop_
_entity.id
_entity.type
_entity.pdbx_description
1 polymer ?
#
loop_
_entity_poly.entity_id
_entity_poly.type
_entity_poly.pdbx_seq_one_letter_code
_entity_poly.pdbx_strand_id
1 'polypeptide(L)'
;MALAGEPVRVKCALFYSYIRTNYSMAQTTGLRLMWYKNKGDLEEPIIFSEVRMSKDEDSIWFHAAEVQDSGFYTCVLRNSTYCMKVSMSLTVAENEPGLCYNSTIRYLEKSEITRTKIISCPDIEDYKTGNQEPDVIWYKECKPKMWRSVVVQKENTLLIQDVQEEDGGNYTCELKFEGKLIRRTTELKVTDPDINNLRLLALSFTILETKEQGSYGGAQSTKTLP
;
A
#
# COMPACT_ATOMS: atom_id res chain seq x y z
N MET A 1 -3.71 0.03 5.87
CA MET A 1 -2.82 0.60 6.93
C MET A 1 -3.55 1.74 7.58
N ALA A 2 -3.44 1.93 8.92
CA ALA A 2 -4.11 3.00 9.66
C ALA A 2 -3.26 3.48 10.83
N LEU A 3 -3.51 4.70 11.31
CA LEU A 3 -3.00 5.17 12.59
C LEU A 3 -3.94 4.73 13.73
N ALA A 4 -3.38 4.56 14.92
CA ALA A 4 -4.16 4.19 16.10
C ALA A 4 -5.27 5.21 16.37
N GLY A 5 -6.48 4.74 16.69
CA GLY A 5 -7.67 5.54 16.87
C GLY A 5 -8.48 5.85 15.62
N GLU A 6 -7.92 5.62 14.43
CA GLU A 6 -8.64 5.83 13.17
C GLU A 6 -9.60 4.68 12.87
N PRO A 7 -10.74 4.95 12.21
CA PRO A 7 -11.55 3.91 11.60
C PRO A 7 -10.82 3.31 10.40
N VAL A 8 -10.92 1.98 10.21
CA VAL A 8 -10.32 1.29 9.08
C VAL A 8 -11.15 0.08 8.65
N ARG A 9 -11.22 -0.14 7.35
CA ARG A 9 -11.93 -1.25 6.74
C ARG A 9 -10.95 -2.29 6.19
N VAL A 10 -11.20 -3.58 6.46
CA VAL A 10 -10.49 -4.71 5.86
C VAL A 10 -11.46 -5.42 4.92
N LYS A 11 -11.26 -5.28 3.62
CA LYS A 11 -12.13 -5.83 2.57
C LYS A 11 -11.70 -7.23 2.16
N CYS A 12 -12.67 -8.11 1.95
CA CYS A 12 -12.42 -9.45 1.42
C CYS A 12 -12.16 -9.40 -0.08
N ALA A 13 -10.94 -9.70 -0.50
CA ALA A 13 -10.58 -9.70 -1.92
C ALA A 13 -11.39 -10.73 -2.75
N LEU A 14 -11.83 -11.83 -2.14
CA LEU A 14 -12.66 -12.86 -2.81
C LEU A 14 -14.06 -12.33 -3.14
N PHE A 15 -14.61 -11.43 -2.32
CA PHE A 15 -15.94 -10.90 -2.52
C PHE A 15 -16.06 -10.18 -3.86
N TYR A 16 -15.08 -9.32 -4.16
CA TYR A 16 -15.07 -8.58 -5.42
C TYR A 16 -14.86 -9.45 -6.64
N SER A 17 -14.01 -10.46 -6.53
CA SER A 17 -13.69 -11.35 -7.65
C SER A 17 -14.80 -12.33 -8.00
N TYR A 18 -15.58 -12.80 -7.01
CA TYR A 18 -16.53 -13.89 -7.18
C TYR A 18 -17.99 -13.51 -7.00
N ILE A 19 -18.30 -12.63 -6.07
CA ILE A 19 -19.70 -12.28 -5.78
C ILE A 19 -20.17 -11.13 -6.66
N ARG A 20 -19.35 -10.11 -6.83
CA ARG A 20 -19.73 -8.92 -7.60
C ARG A 20 -19.81 -9.18 -9.11
N THR A 21 -18.99 -10.10 -9.63
CA THR A 21 -19.01 -10.51 -11.04
C THR A 21 -20.11 -11.53 -11.36
N ASN A 22 -20.58 -12.33 -10.37
CA ASN A 22 -21.58 -13.37 -10.53
C ASN A 22 -22.56 -13.41 -9.36
N TYR A 23 -23.14 -12.27 -9.01
CA TYR A 23 -24.03 -12.11 -7.85
C TYR A 23 -25.22 -13.09 -7.85
N SER A 24 -25.80 -13.36 -9.00
CA SER A 24 -26.89 -14.34 -9.17
C SER A 24 -26.45 -15.78 -8.84
N MET A 25 -25.23 -16.15 -9.19
CA MET A 25 -24.68 -17.48 -8.86
C MET A 25 -24.36 -17.59 -7.37
N ALA A 26 -23.83 -16.54 -6.74
CA ALA A 26 -23.51 -16.56 -5.33
C ALA A 26 -24.74 -16.72 -4.43
N GLN A 27 -25.86 -16.07 -4.76
CA GLN A 27 -27.13 -16.21 -4.04
C GLN A 27 -27.74 -17.61 -4.19
N THR A 28 -27.69 -18.18 -5.39
CA THR A 28 -28.28 -19.50 -5.65
C THR A 28 -27.45 -20.65 -5.06
N THR A 29 -26.15 -20.45 -4.86
CA THR A 29 -25.23 -21.48 -4.35
C THR A 29 -25.11 -21.52 -2.82
N GLY A 30 -25.73 -20.58 -2.10
CA GLY A 30 -25.68 -20.51 -0.62
C GLY A 30 -24.27 -20.25 -0.06
N LEU A 31 -23.45 -19.50 -0.80
CA LEU A 31 -22.12 -19.11 -0.34
C LEU A 31 -22.22 -18.22 0.90
N ARG A 32 -21.39 -18.51 1.90
CA ARG A 32 -21.27 -17.73 3.15
C ARG A 32 -19.87 -17.19 3.30
N LEU A 33 -19.77 -15.92 3.71
CA LEU A 33 -18.52 -15.26 4.05
C LEU A 33 -18.26 -15.34 5.56
N MET A 34 -17.11 -15.89 5.94
CA MET A 34 -16.66 -16.03 7.31
C MET A 34 -15.31 -15.38 7.47
N TRP A 35 -15.05 -14.85 8.67
CA TRP A 35 -13.83 -14.13 8.97
C TRP A 35 -13.07 -14.75 10.14
N TYR A 36 -11.75 -14.79 9.99
CA TYR A 36 -10.81 -15.32 10.96
C TYR A 36 -9.66 -14.32 11.18
N LYS A 37 -9.17 -14.24 12.40
CA LYS A 37 -7.90 -13.57 12.73
C LYS A 37 -6.82 -14.62 12.88
N ASN A 38 -5.68 -14.43 12.22
CA ASN A 38 -4.56 -15.35 12.33
C ASN A 38 -3.77 -15.02 13.62
N LYS A 39 -3.52 -16.04 14.43
CA LYS A 39 -2.64 -16.00 15.60
C LYS A 39 -1.55 -17.06 15.45
N GLY A 40 -0.39 -16.64 14.90
CA GLY A 40 0.63 -17.58 14.47
C GLY A 40 0.09 -18.48 13.37
N ASP A 41 0.17 -19.80 13.54
CA ASP A 41 -0.31 -20.80 12.60
C ASP A 41 -1.81 -21.13 12.73
N LEU A 42 -2.49 -20.55 13.74
CA LEU A 42 -3.90 -20.80 14.01
C LEU A 42 -4.79 -19.70 13.43
N GLU A 43 -5.91 -20.10 12.84
CA GLU A 43 -6.98 -19.21 12.42
C GLU A 43 -8.12 -19.27 13.43
N GLU A 44 -8.35 -18.18 14.17
CA GLU A 44 -9.44 -18.09 15.15
C GLU A 44 -10.64 -17.32 14.56
N PRO A 45 -11.87 -17.83 14.71
CA PRO A 45 -13.05 -17.09 14.29
C PRO A 45 -13.14 -15.74 14.98
N ILE A 46 -13.49 -14.69 14.23
CA ILE A 46 -13.64 -13.35 14.78
C ILE A 46 -14.97 -13.26 15.50
N ILE A 47 -14.93 -12.82 16.75
CA ILE A 47 -16.11 -12.45 17.54
C ILE A 47 -16.27 -10.93 17.37
N PHE A 48 -17.35 -10.55 16.69
CA PHE A 48 -17.65 -9.15 16.45
C PHE A 48 -18.25 -8.49 17.69
N SER A 49 -17.73 -7.31 18.01
CA SER A 49 -18.28 -6.42 19.05
C SER A 49 -18.69 -5.13 18.35
N GLU A 50 -19.98 -4.85 18.27
CA GLU A 50 -20.52 -3.69 17.55
C GLU A 50 -19.92 -2.35 18.01
N VAL A 51 -19.41 -2.29 19.23
CA VAL A 51 -18.76 -1.08 19.76
C VAL A 51 -17.42 -0.80 19.12
N ARG A 52 -16.62 -1.85 18.85
CA ARG A 52 -15.25 -1.70 18.37
C ARG A 52 -15.06 -2.16 16.94
N MET A 53 -15.75 -3.22 16.56
CA MET A 53 -15.59 -3.88 15.27
C MET A 53 -16.92 -4.45 14.80
N SER A 54 -17.35 -4.09 13.62
CA SER A 54 -18.56 -4.59 12.97
C SER A 54 -18.23 -5.35 11.70
N LYS A 55 -19.18 -6.19 11.28
CA LYS A 55 -19.12 -6.93 10.02
C LYS A 55 -20.08 -6.27 9.01
N ASP A 56 -19.53 -5.89 7.87
CA ASP A 56 -20.28 -5.57 6.66
C ASP A 56 -20.43 -6.77 5.74
N GLU A 57 -21.11 -6.60 4.60
CA GLU A 57 -21.30 -7.69 3.63
C GLU A 57 -19.98 -8.31 3.16
N ASP A 58 -18.98 -7.45 2.89
CA ASP A 58 -17.72 -7.83 2.26
C ASP A 58 -16.48 -7.54 3.12
N SER A 59 -16.66 -6.98 4.31
CA SER A 59 -15.56 -6.40 5.07
C SER A 59 -15.76 -6.47 6.58
N ILE A 60 -14.65 -6.24 7.28
CA ILE A 60 -14.61 -5.91 8.71
C ILE A 60 -14.36 -4.41 8.83
N TRP A 61 -15.16 -3.74 9.64
CA TRP A 61 -15.01 -2.34 9.98
C TRP A 61 -14.54 -2.18 11.41
N PHE A 62 -13.35 -1.60 11.59
CA PHE A 62 -12.83 -1.17 12.89
C PHE A 62 -13.23 0.28 13.09
N HIS A 63 -14.03 0.57 14.12
CA HIS A 63 -14.49 1.93 14.41
C HIS A 63 -13.38 2.80 15.01
N ALA A 64 -12.43 2.17 15.71
CA ALA A 64 -11.19 2.78 16.19
C ALA A 64 -10.11 1.69 16.27
N ALA A 65 -9.22 1.67 15.30
CA ALA A 65 -8.16 0.68 15.23
C ALA A 65 -7.13 0.88 16.36
N GLU A 66 -6.64 -0.21 16.90
CA GLU A 66 -5.58 -0.25 17.91
C GLU A 66 -4.38 -1.00 17.35
N VAL A 67 -3.17 -0.72 17.85
CA VAL A 67 -1.95 -1.38 17.40
C VAL A 67 -2.05 -2.91 17.48
N GLN A 68 -2.73 -3.43 18.51
CA GLN A 68 -2.98 -4.87 18.68
C GLN A 68 -3.92 -5.48 17.62
N ASP A 69 -4.61 -4.66 16.85
CA ASP A 69 -5.41 -5.14 15.71
C ASP A 69 -4.55 -5.49 14.50
N SER A 70 -3.29 -5.09 14.48
CA SER A 70 -2.35 -5.47 13.44
C SER A 70 -2.26 -6.99 13.29
N GLY A 71 -2.10 -7.45 12.06
CA GLY A 71 -1.98 -8.87 11.76
C GLY A 71 -2.70 -9.26 10.48
N PHE A 72 -2.88 -10.57 10.30
CA PHE A 72 -3.57 -11.13 9.15
C PHE A 72 -5.00 -11.50 9.49
N TYR A 73 -5.90 -11.14 8.57
CA TYR A 73 -7.32 -11.44 8.62
C TYR A 73 -7.67 -12.28 7.40
N THR A 74 -8.20 -13.47 7.65
CA THR A 74 -8.58 -14.40 6.57
C THR A 74 -10.08 -14.37 6.36
N CYS A 75 -10.51 -14.06 5.15
CA CYS A 75 -11.89 -14.27 4.74
C CYS A 75 -12.02 -15.61 4.01
N VAL A 76 -13.06 -16.34 4.35
CA VAL A 76 -13.38 -17.65 3.78
C VAL A 76 -14.75 -17.58 3.15
N LEU A 77 -14.81 -17.84 1.85
CA LEU A 77 -16.05 -17.96 1.09
C LEU A 77 -16.35 -19.46 0.87
N ARG A 78 -17.43 -19.97 1.45
CA ARG A 78 -17.73 -21.40 1.42
C ARG A 78 -19.22 -21.73 1.35
N ASN A 79 -19.49 -22.90 0.78
CA ASN A 79 -20.75 -23.63 0.89
C ASN A 79 -20.46 -25.13 1.13
N SER A 80 -21.42 -26.03 0.86
CA SER A 80 -21.23 -27.48 1.01
C SER A 80 -20.20 -28.09 0.06
N THR A 81 -19.97 -27.48 -1.11
CA THR A 81 -19.14 -28.04 -2.20
C THR A 81 -17.92 -27.18 -2.52
N TYR A 82 -17.87 -25.93 -2.03
CA TYR A 82 -16.89 -24.93 -2.40
C TYR A 82 -16.29 -24.25 -1.18
N CYS A 83 -14.97 -24.07 -1.19
CA CYS A 83 -14.26 -23.35 -0.14
C CYS A 83 -13.05 -22.62 -0.72
N MET A 84 -13.04 -21.31 -0.62
CA MET A 84 -11.88 -20.47 -0.93
C MET A 84 -11.53 -19.56 0.24
N LYS A 85 -10.26 -19.30 0.42
CA LYS A 85 -9.79 -18.37 1.45
C LYS A 85 -8.70 -17.44 0.91
N VAL A 86 -8.65 -16.24 1.45
CA VAL A 86 -7.60 -15.27 1.22
C VAL A 86 -7.30 -14.51 2.51
N SER A 87 -6.03 -14.22 2.75
CA SER A 87 -5.59 -13.46 3.91
C SER A 87 -5.15 -12.07 3.47
N MET A 88 -5.61 -11.07 4.20
CA MET A 88 -5.25 -9.66 4.05
C MET A 88 -4.54 -9.18 5.31
N SER A 89 -3.53 -8.32 5.16
CA SER A 89 -2.83 -7.73 6.30
C SER A 89 -3.45 -6.38 6.70
N LEU A 90 -3.62 -6.18 7.99
CA LEU A 90 -3.85 -4.88 8.60
C LEU A 90 -2.60 -4.47 9.37
N THR A 91 -2.11 -3.26 9.14
CA THR A 91 -1.04 -2.66 9.93
C THR A 91 -1.58 -1.39 10.57
N VAL A 92 -1.52 -1.32 11.88
CA VAL A 92 -1.89 -0.16 12.69
C VAL A 92 -0.66 0.31 13.44
N ALA A 93 -0.35 1.60 13.37
CA ALA A 93 0.81 2.18 14.04
C ALA A 93 0.40 3.39 14.88
N GLU A 94 1.17 3.67 15.92
CA GLU A 94 0.99 4.87 16.73
C GLU A 94 1.34 6.14 15.93
N ASN A 95 0.74 7.26 16.34
CA ASN A 95 1.14 8.56 15.84
C ASN A 95 2.55 8.90 16.31
N GLU A 96 3.41 9.39 15.42
CA GLU A 96 4.73 9.89 15.78
C GLU A 96 4.63 11.34 16.28
N PRO A 97 5.20 11.68 17.44
CA PRO A 97 5.18 13.04 17.96
C PRO A 97 5.79 14.04 16.97
N GLY A 98 5.06 15.13 16.69
CA GLY A 98 5.52 16.20 15.79
C GLY A 98 5.37 15.91 14.30
N LEU A 99 4.91 14.71 13.91
CA LEU A 99 4.61 14.35 12.52
C LEU A 99 3.11 14.15 12.31
N CYS A 100 2.66 14.37 11.10
CA CYS A 100 1.28 14.09 10.67
C CYS A 100 1.14 12.68 10.07
N TYR A 101 2.17 11.88 10.08
CA TYR A 101 2.23 10.52 9.58
C TYR A 101 3.13 9.64 10.47
N ASN A 102 3.07 8.34 10.25
CA ASN A 102 4.02 7.39 10.82
C ASN A 102 5.02 6.95 9.75
N SER A 103 6.31 6.96 10.08
CA SER A 103 7.41 6.67 9.14
C SER A 103 7.44 5.21 8.66
N THR A 104 6.77 4.30 9.37
CA THR A 104 6.75 2.86 9.04
C THR A 104 5.56 2.44 8.18
N ILE A 105 4.44 3.19 8.21
CA ILE A 105 3.22 2.86 7.48
C ILE A 105 2.89 3.92 6.42
N ARG A 106 3.55 3.82 5.27
CA ARG A 106 3.34 4.73 4.13
C ARG A 106 3.06 3.93 2.88
N TYR A 107 2.20 4.45 2.02
CA TYR A 107 2.06 3.98 0.66
C TYR A 107 3.26 4.47 -0.15
N LEU A 108 3.75 3.65 -1.06
CA LEU A 108 4.90 4.02 -1.90
C LEU A 108 4.46 4.16 -3.34
N GLU A 109 4.72 5.33 -3.90
CA GLU A 109 4.55 5.60 -5.31
C GLU A 109 5.86 6.06 -5.95
N LYS A 110 6.00 5.80 -7.24
CA LYS A 110 7.19 6.18 -8.01
C LYS A 110 6.79 7.01 -9.21
N SER A 111 7.67 7.93 -9.57
CA SER A 111 7.60 8.67 -10.83
C SER A 111 9.00 8.96 -11.33
N GLU A 112 9.13 9.11 -12.64
CA GLU A 112 10.33 9.66 -13.27
C GLU A 112 10.18 11.17 -13.41
N ILE A 113 11.30 11.90 -13.44
CA ILE A 113 11.31 13.33 -13.76
C ILE A 113 10.68 13.57 -15.14
N THR A 114 10.14 14.77 -15.36
CA THR A 114 9.43 15.20 -16.57
C THR A 114 8.09 14.50 -16.84
N ARG A 115 7.70 13.48 -16.06
CA ARG A 115 6.41 12.79 -16.20
C ARG A 115 5.29 13.57 -15.48
N THR A 116 4.07 13.21 -15.82
CA THR A 116 2.88 13.62 -15.05
C THR A 116 2.54 12.54 -14.05
N LYS A 117 2.33 12.93 -12.78
CA LYS A 117 1.95 12.03 -11.70
C LYS A 117 0.66 12.47 -11.04
N ILE A 118 -0.21 11.52 -10.77
CA ILE A 118 -1.40 11.71 -9.93
C ILE A 118 -1.18 10.95 -8.63
N ILE A 119 -1.35 11.62 -7.49
CA ILE A 119 -1.38 11.03 -6.17
C ILE A 119 -2.81 11.08 -5.67
N SER A 120 -3.43 9.93 -5.44
CA SER A 120 -4.77 9.81 -4.88
C SER A 120 -4.70 9.58 -3.38
N CYS A 121 -5.69 10.07 -2.63
CA CYS A 121 -5.80 9.77 -1.21
C CYS A 121 -6.14 8.27 -1.05
N PRO A 122 -5.28 7.46 -0.41
CA PRO A 122 -5.51 6.04 -0.29
C PRO A 122 -6.77 5.71 0.52
N ASP A 123 -7.48 4.66 0.12
CA ASP A 123 -8.66 4.11 0.79
C ASP A 123 -9.84 5.10 0.93
N ILE A 124 -9.84 6.22 0.19
CA ILE A 124 -10.85 7.29 0.32
C ILE A 124 -12.27 6.79 0.08
N GLU A 125 -12.43 5.79 -0.78
CA GLU A 125 -13.74 5.17 -1.08
C GLU A 125 -14.42 4.58 0.17
N ASP A 126 -13.64 4.24 1.20
CA ASP A 126 -14.16 3.70 2.45
C ASP A 126 -14.83 4.73 3.34
N TYR A 127 -14.62 6.01 3.04
CA TYR A 127 -15.06 7.15 3.85
C TYR A 127 -16.10 8.02 3.14
N LYS A 128 -16.64 7.55 2.01
CA LYS A 128 -17.76 8.21 1.32
C LYS A 128 -19.07 7.99 2.07
N THR A 129 -19.85 9.03 2.22
CA THR A 129 -21.20 8.98 2.80
C THR A 129 -22.22 9.21 1.69
N GLY A 130 -22.85 8.14 1.21
CA GLY A 130 -23.76 8.21 0.06
C GLY A 130 -23.02 8.63 -1.22
N ASN A 131 -23.48 9.68 -1.88
CA ASN A 131 -22.87 10.25 -3.10
C ASN A 131 -21.91 11.41 -2.81
N GLN A 132 -21.61 11.67 -1.54
CA GLN A 132 -20.79 12.82 -1.15
C GLN A 132 -19.34 12.38 -0.95
N GLU A 133 -18.43 13.05 -1.70
CA GLU A 133 -16.99 12.90 -1.53
C GLU A 133 -16.58 13.60 -0.22
N PRO A 134 -15.66 13.00 0.57
CA PRO A 134 -15.14 13.66 1.75
C PRO A 134 -14.21 14.82 1.34
N ASP A 135 -14.25 15.91 2.11
CA ASP A 135 -13.32 17.02 1.96
C ASP A 135 -11.92 16.57 2.39
N VAL A 136 -10.95 16.72 1.51
CA VAL A 136 -9.56 16.32 1.72
C VAL A 136 -8.65 17.53 1.80
N ILE A 137 -7.84 17.57 2.86
CA ILE A 137 -6.75 18.53 3.01
C ILE A 137 -5.43 17.80 2.76
N TRP A 138 -4.60 18.38 1.91
CA TRP A 138 -3.29 17.82 1.59
C TRP A 138 -2.15 18.55 2.26
N TYR A 139 -1.18 17.78 2.70
CA TYR A 139 0.07 18.24 3.30
C TYR A 139 1.25 17.62 2.56
N LYS A 140 2.36 18.38 2.42
CA LYS A 140 3.67 17.84 2.05
C LYS A 140 4.60 18.05 3.24
N GLU A 141 5.25 16.97 3.71
CA GLU A 141 6.09 17.00 4.92
C GLU A 141 5.38 17.69 6.09
N CYS A 142 4.12 17.35 6.33
CA CYS A 142 3.23 17.92 7.36
C CYS A 142 2.95 19.41 7.25
N LYS A 143 3.29 20.05 6.14
CA LYS A 143 3.02 21.47 5.88
C LYS A 143 1.98 21.62 4.78
N PRO A 144 0.95 22.46 4.96
CA PRO A 144 -0.08 22.65 3.95
C PRO A 144 0.49 23.37 2.73
N LYS A 145 0.15 22.89 1.53
CA LYS A 145 0.49 23.52 0.25
C LYS A 145 1.96 23.87 0.04
N MET A 146 2.87 23.06 0.59
CA MET A 146 4.32 23.22 0.43
C MET A 146 4.85 22.52 -0.82
N TRP A 147 4.23 22.78 -1.96
CA TRP A 147 4.59 22.22 -3.27
C TRP A 147 4.66 23.32 -4.33
N ARG A 148 5.24 23.00 -5.47
CA ARG A 148 5.36 23.91 -6.61
C ARG A 148 3.98 24.34 -7.12
N SER A 149 3.88 25.53 -7.70
CA SER A 149 2.63 26.10 -8.24
C SER A 149 2.00 25.27 -9.36
N VAL A 150 2.77 24.40 -10.01
CA VAL A 150 2.29 23.48 -11.05
C VAL A 150 1.57 22.26 -10.49
N VAL A 151 1.66 22.01 -9.18
CA VAL A 151 0.91 20.93 -8.51
C VAL A 151 -0.49 21.44 -8.21
N VAL A 152 -1.46 20.77 -8.80
CA VAL A 152 -2.88 21.15 -8.71
C VAL A 152 -3.65 20.12 -7.90
N GLN A 153 -4.34 20.59 -6.86
CA GLN A 153 -5.31 19.76 -6.16
C GLN A 153 -6.61 19.71 -6.95
N LYS A 154 -7.09 18.49 -7.22
CA LYS A 154 -8.40 18.21 -7.79
C LYS A 154 -9.12 17.24 -6.88
N GLU A 155 -10.18 17.72 -6.23
CA GLU A 155 -10.95 16.88 -5.28
C GLU A 155 -10.03 16.16 -4.28
N ASN A 156 -10.00 14.84 -4.36
CA ASN A 156 -9.22 13.95 -3.49
C ASN A 156 -7.85 13.56 -4.06
N THR A 157 -7.39 14.24 -5.12
CA THR A 157 -6.11 13.94 -5.80
C THR A 157 -5.22 15.17 -5.92
N LEU A 158 -3.91 14.91 -6.02
CA LEU A 158 -2.91 15.89 -6.44
C LEU A 158 -2.40 15.51 -7.83
N LEU A 159 -2.50 16.45 -8.78
CA LEU A 159 -1.91 16.32 -10.11
C LEU A 159 -0.59 17.08 -10.12
N ILE A 160 0.51 16.38 -10.34
CA ILE A 160 1.87 16.93 -10.48
C ILE A 160 2.24 16.84 -11.97
N GLN A 161 2.34 17.98 -12.63
CA GLN A 161 2.82 18.05 -14.01
C GLN A 161 4.32 18.30 -14.02
N ASP A 162 5.02 17.69 -15.00
CA ASP A 162 6.47 17.86 -15.14
C ASP A 162 7.21 17.62 -13.81
N VAL A 163 7.11 16.37 -13.30
CA VAL A 163 7.69 15.98 -12.02
C VAL A 163 9.17 16.32 -11.97
N GLN A 164 9.58 16.95 -10.87
CA GLN A 164 10.96 17.32 -10.57
C GLN A 164 11.43 16.58 -9.30
N GLU A 165 12.73 16.53 -9.05
CA GLU A 165 13.31 15.87 -7.88
C GLU A 165 12.72 16.42 -6.56
N GLU A 166 12.53 17.71 -6.49
CA GLU A 166 11.93 18.40 -5.31
C GLU A 166 10.46 18.02 -5.05
N ASP A 167 9.76 17.38 -6.00
CA ASP A 167 8.41 16.88 -5.78
C ASP A 167 8.41 15.57 -4.98
N GLY A 168 9.55 14.91 -4.83
CA GLY A 168 9.69 13.76 -3.96
C GLY A 168 9.35 14.11 -2.50
N GLY A 169 8.94 13.11 -1.71
CA GLY A 169 8.65 13.28 -0.29
C GLY A 169 7.30 12.70 0.13
N ASN A 170 6.89 13.04 1.36
CA ASN A 170 5.70 12.49 1.99
C ASN A 170 4.49 13.41 1.79
N TYR A 171 3.49 12.91 1.08
CA TYR A 171 2.20 13.56 0.86
C TYR A 171 1.16 12.90 1.75
N THR A 172 0.56 13.68 2.65
CA THR A 172 -0.46 13.21 3.58
C THR A 172 -1.80 13.84 3.21
N CYS A 173 -2.79 13.03 2.92
CA CYS A 173 -4.18 13.46 2.85
C CYS A 173 -4.83 13.26 4.21
N GLU A 174 -5.61 14.26 4.62
CA GLU A 174 -6.35 14.31 5.86
C GLU A 174 -7.82 14.57 5.55
N LEU A 175 -8.69 13.77 6.15
CA LEU A 175 -10.14 13.92 6.04
C LEU A 175 -10.82 13.66 7.38
N LYS A 176 -12.09 14.09 7.51
CA LYS A 176 -12.94 13.81 8.67
C LYS A 176 -14.02 12.83 8.30
N PHE A 177 -14.16 11.78 9.09
CA PHE A 177 -15.24 10.81 8.96
C PHE A 177 -15.80 10.48 10.35
N GLU A 178 -17.11 10.64 10.52
CA GLU A 178 -17.81 10.42 11.81
C GLU A 178 -17.15 11.12 13.00
N GLY A 179 -16.70 12.35 12.80
CA GLY A 179 -16.02 13.15 13.82
C GLY A 179 -14.57 12.75 14.12
N LYS A 180 -14.05 11.73 13.48
CA LYS A 180 -12.65 11.28 13.60
C LYS A 180 -11.81 11.82 12.47
N LEU A 181 -10.54 12.07 12.77
CA LEU A 181 -9.55 12.49 11.80
C LEU A 181 -8.87 11.26 11.22
N ILE A 182 -8.76 11.19 9.90
CA ILE A 182 -8.13 10.09 9.18
C ILE A 182 -7.00 10.66 8.34
N ARG A 183 -5.85 10.02 8.39
CA ARG A 183 -4.65 10.39 7.64
C ARG A 183 -4.11 9.22 6.86
N ARG A 184 -3.79 9.45 5.58
CA ARG A 184 -3.10 8.48 4.74
C ARG A 184 -1.91 9.17 4.09
N THR A 185 -0.76 8.52 4.12
CA THR A 185 0.48 9.11 3.62
C THR A 185 1.04 8.27 2.50
N THR A 186 1.36 8.95 1.39
CA THR A 186 2.06 8.38 0.25
C THR A 186 3.42 9.02 0.14
N GLU A 187 4.47 8.21 0.18
CA GLU A 187 5.83 8.62 -0.16
C GLU A 187 6.00 8.57 -1.68
N LEU A 188 6.22 9.72 -2.30
CA LEU A 188 6.59 9.79 -3.71
C LEU A 188 8.11 9.71 -3.86
N LYS A 189 8.59 8.65 -4.51
CA LYS A 189 9.99 8.51 -4.93
C LYS A 189 10.13 8.95 -6.38
N VAL A 190 10.92 10.00 -6.57
CA VAL A 190 11.26 10.50 -7.91
C VAL A 190 12.60 9.88 -8.34
N THR A 191 12.66 9.41 -9.57
CA THR A 191 13.85 8.81 -10.17
C THR A 191 14.20 9.53 -11.48
N ASP A 192 15.50 9.69 -11.71
CA ASP A 192 16.03 10.15 -12.99
C ASP A 192 16.35 8.92 -13.86
N PRO A 193 15.70 8.77 -15.01
CA PRO A 193 15.96 7.64 -15.91
C PRO A 193 17.40 7.63 -16.44
N ASP A 194 18.03 8.80 -16.62
CA ASP A 194 19.39 8.91 -17.16
C ASP A 194 20.42 8.39 -16.17
N ILE A 195 20.25 8.65 -14.87
CA ILE A 195 21.12 8.11 -13.80
C ILE A 195 21.00 6.58 -13.74
N ASN A 196 19.82 6.02 -13.90
CA ASN A 196 19.63 4.57 -13.89
C ASN A 196 20.31 3.91 -15.09
N ASN A 197 20.24 4.51 -16.28
CA ASN A 197 20.91 4.04 -17.48
C ASN A 197 22.45 4.11 -17.33
N LEU A 198 22.97 5.18 -16.75
CA LEU A 198 24.41 5.32 -16.48
C LEU A 198 24.92 4.27 -15.47
N ARG A 199 24.15 3.95 -14.44
CA ARG A 199 24.50 2.88 -13.48
C ARG A 199 24.51 1.50 -14.12
N LEU A 200 23.57 1.19 -15.01
CA LEU A 200 23.53 -0.07 -15.75
C LEU A 200 24.71 -0.18 -16.71
N LEU A 201 25.07 0.91 -17.40
CA LEU A 201 26.26 0.96 -18.27
C LEU A 201 27.53 0.78 -17.45
N ALA A 202 27.70 1.46 -16.32
CA ALA A 202 28.85 1.31 -15.44
C ALA A 202 29.02 -0.13 -14.95
N LEU A 203 27.92 -0.80 -14.54
CA LEU A 203 27.95 -2.20 -14.14
C LEU A 203 28.34 -3.14 -15.30
N SER A 204 27.89 -2.85 -16.52
CA SER A 204 28.26 -3.64 -17.71
C SER A 204 29.75 -3.48 -18.05
N PHE A 205 30.30 -2.27 -17.92
CA PHE A 205 31.73 -2.04 -18.11
C PHE A 205 32.58 -2.77 -17.06
N THR A 206 32.17 -2.74 -15.79
CA THR A 206 32.89 -3.45 -14.72
C THR A 206 32.88 -4.98 -14.94
N ILE A 207 31.81 -5.53 -15.47
CA ILE A 207 31.72 -6.97 -15.81
C ILE A 207 32.61 -7.32 -17.00
N LEU A 208 32.78 -6.42 -17.97
CA LEU A 208 33.66 -6.63 -19.10
C LEU A 208 35.15 -6.58 -18.70
N GLU A 209 35.54 -5.63 -17.87
CA GLU A 209 36.93 -5.54 -17.34
C GLU A 209 37.30 -6.75 -16.51
N THR A 210 36.41 -7.30 -15.69
CA THR A 210 36.69 -8.53 -14.93
C THR A 210 36.79 -9.77 -15.82
N LYS A 211 36.19 -9.81 -17.00
CA LYS A 211 36.34 -10.89 -17.98
C LYS A 211 37.66 -10.83 -18.74
N GLU A 212 38.16 -9.63 -19.03
CA GLU A 212 39.47 -9.49 -19.71
C GLU A 212 40.63 -9.82 -18.80
N GLN A 213 40.56 -9.49 -17.51
CA GLN A 213 41.62 -9.85 -16.55
C GLN A 213 41.67 -11.36 -16.21
N GLY A 214 40.60 -12.11 -16.42
CA GLY A 214 40.54 -13.55 -16.22
C GLY A 214 41.13 -14.39 -17.36
N SER A 215 41.56 -13.80 -18.49
CA SER A 215 42.02 -14.50 -19.67
C SER A 215 43.56 -14.57 -19.79
N TYR A 216 44.34 -13.95 -18.90
CA TYR A 216 45.82 -13.94 -18.93
C TYR A 216 46.43 -14.67 -17.72
N GLY A 217 46.03 -15.89 -17.46
CA GLY A 217 46.58 -16.71 -16.36
C GLY A 217 46.63 -18.18 -16.72
N GLY A 218 47.50 -18.56 -17.63
CA GLY A 218 47.63 -19.99 -17.90
C GLY A 218 48.64 -20.35 -18.99
N ALA A 219 49.91 -20.39 -18.66
CA ALA A 219 50.89 -21.36 -19.20
C ALA A 219 52.29 -21.09 -18.67
N GLN A 220 52.66 -21.69 -17.56
CA GLN A 220 54.09 -22.01 -17.32
C GLN A 220 54.22 -23.52 -17.18
N SER A 221 54.69 -24.10 -18.26
CA SER A 221 55.20 -25.45 -18.35
C SER A 221 56.60 -25.53 -17.69
N THR A 222 56.76 -26.23 -16.59
CA THR A 222 58.08 -26.65 -16.09
C THR A 222 58.33 -28.07 -16.53
N LYS A 223 59.22 -28.22 -17.52
CA LYS A 223 59.91 -29.43 -17.82
C LYS A 223 61.04 -29.64 -16.78
N THR A 224 61.00 -30.73 -16.08
CA THR A 224 62.20 -31.32 -15.42
C THR A 224 62.52 -32.64 -16.07
N LEU A 225 63.74 -32.76 -16.47
CA LEU A 225 64.52 -33.98 -16.90
C LEU A 225 65.81 -34.04 -16.07
N PRO A 226 66.44 -35.16 -15.99
CA PRO A 226 66.06 -36.56 -16.00
C PRO A 226 66.04 -37.20 -14.64
#